data_1e6a90f38818c08b1de2dc31329a1416
#
_entry.id   1e6a90f38818c08b1de2dc31329a1416
#
_cell.length_a   1.000
_cell.length_b   1.000
_cell.length_c   1.000
_cell.angle_alpha   90.00
_cell.angle_beta   90.00
_cell.angle_gamma   90.00
#
_symmetry.space_group_name_H-M   'P 1'
#
loop_
_entity.id
_entity.type
_entity.pdbx_description
1 polymer ?
#
loop_
_entity_poly.entity_id
_entity_poly.type
_entity_poly.pdbx_seq_one_letter_code
_entity_poly.pdbx_strand_id
1 'polypeptide(L)'
;VDVPKPDPESGEALVRTLRVGIDGTDHEVIEGTHGGFPDGSDYQILGHEAVGVVADPNGTRFEAGDLVVPTVRRPAGEPNDYFARGEPDVAPDGTYLERGIVGAHGYMAEFFTSPAEFLVPVPDEFSETGFLVEPVSNSEKAIEYADASRSPFEWQPKSALVLGNGPLGLLTLAMLVNRDDFERTYCLGRRDRPDPTIDIIEELGATYVDSRETSVSEVANVHEPMDFVYEATGYAPHSFETIRALAPNGVAALLGIPGDHMFEIDGGDLHRELVLQNKALLGSVNSNVRHFEAAKESLAAFPDWFTEKLVTGVYPPENAEKAFETGDGVIKTVVEFDTL
;
A
#
# COMPACT_ATOMS: atom_id res chain seq x y z
N VAL A 1 8.78 -2.47 -24.50
CA VAL A 1 10.15 -2.40 -25.06
C VAL A 1 10.85 -3.75 -24.86
N ASP A 2 11.64 -4.18 -25.83
CA ASP A 2 12.50 -5.37 -25.68
C ASP A 2 13.80 -4.91 -24.98
N VAL A 3 14.04 -5.45 -23.80
CA VAL A 3 15.27 -5.20 -23.04
C VAL A 3 16.04 -6.50 -22.84
N PRO A 4 17.39 -6.47 -22.77
CA PRO A 4 18.16 -7.66 -22.45
C PRO A 4 17.75 -8.23 -21.08
N LYS A 5 17.75 -9.56 -20.97
CA LYS A 5 17.64 -10.22 -19.67
C LYS A 5 18.79 -9.71 -18.77
N PRO A 6 18.51 -9.20 -17.56
CA PRO A 6 19.56 -8.70 -16.69
C PRO A 6 20.43 -9.83 -16.14
N ASP A 7 21.73 -9.55 -15.97
CA ASP A 7 22.65 -10.44 -15.28
C ASP A 7 22.78 -9.95 -13.81
N PRO A 8 22.63 -10.83 -12.81
CA PRO A 8 22.71 -10.42 -11.40
C PRO A 8 24.16 -10.06 -11.02
N GLU A 9 24.32 -8.94 -10.36
CA GLU A 9 25.60 -8.53 -9.75
C GLU A 9 25.89 -9.33 -8.47
N SER A 10 27.09 -9.16 -7.91
CA SER A 10 27.44 -9.81 -6.64
C SER A 10 26.50 -9.38 -5.52
N GLY A 11 25.83 -10.33 -4.85
CA GLY A 11 24.85 -10.08 -3.79
C GLY A 11 23.41 -9.93 -4.29
N GLU A 12 23.19 -9.95 -5.60
CA GLU A 12 21.87 -9.96 -6.21
C GLU A 12 21.44 -11.35 -6.63
N ALA A 13 20.13 -11.62 -6.52
CA ALA A 13 19.48 -12.75 -7.17
C ALA A 13 18.79 -12.30 -8.47
N LEU A 14 18.74 -13.18 -9.46
CA LEU A 14 17.87 -13.05 -10.62
C LEU A 14 16.52 -13.65 -10.29
N VAL A 15 15.47 -12.86 -10.46
CA VAL A 15 14.09 -13.27 -10.20
C VAL A 15 13.31 -13.29 -11.53
N ARG A 16 12.57 -14.38 -11.76
CA ARG A 16 11.57 -14.49 -12.81
C ARG A 16 10.25 -13.98 -12.24
N THR A 17 9.68 -12.97 -12.89
CA THR A 17 8.43 -12.35 -12.47
C THR A 17 7.26 -13.30 -12.73
N LEU A 18 6.37 -13.45 -11.75
CA LEU A 18 5.09 -14.13 -11.95
C LEU A 18 3.99 -13.11 -12.19
N ARG A 19 3.74 -12.23 -11.24
CA ARG A 19 2.67 -11.22 -11.31
C ARG A 19 3.15 -9.86 -10.83
N VAL A 20 2.58 -8.82 -11.44
CA VAL A 20 2.76 -7.41 -11.03
C VAL A 20 1.39 -6.77 -10.92
N GLY A 21 1.05 -6.26 -9.74
CA GLY A 21 -0.17 -5.49 -9.48
C GLY A 21 -0.06 -4.07 -10.05
N ILE A 22 -1.19 -3.53 -10.47
CA ILE A 22 -1.31 -2.13 -10.90
C ILE A 22 -2.03 -1.33 -9.84
N ASP A 23 -1.51 -0.15 -9.54
CA ASP A 23 -2.11 0.77 -8.56
C ASP A 23 -2.24 2.22 -9.08
N GLY A 24 -2.64 3.14 -8.19
CA GLY A 24 -2.77 4.56 -8.50
C GLY A 24 -1.45 5.21 -8.87
N THR A 25 -0.35 4.81 -8.24
CA THR A 25 0.99 5.37 -8.48
C THR A 25 1.47 5.06 -9.89
N ASP A 26 1.19 3.87 -10.43
CA ASP A 26 1.53 3.52 -11.81
C ASP A 26 0.83 4.45 -12.81
N HIS A 27 -0.45 4.81 -12.56
CA HIS A 27 -1.17 5.78 -13.37
C HIS A 27 -0.54 7.18 -13.29
N GLU A 28 -0.18 7.63 -12.09
CA GLU A 28 0.47 8.93 -11.88
C GLU A 28 1.83 9.02 -12.59
N VAL A 29 2.60 7.93 -12.61
CA VAL A 29 3.88 7.84 -13.34
C VAL A 29 3.65 7.93 -14.85
N ILE A 30 2.63 7.25 -15.39
CA ILE A 30 2.25 7.33 -16.81
C ILE A 30 1.80 8.74 -17.19
N GLU A 31 1.03 9.40 -16.33
CA GLU A 31 0.54 10.76 -16.53
C GLU A 31 1.64 11.82 -16.35
N GLY A 32 2.80 11.44 -15.77
CA GLY A 32 3.91 12.34 -15.48
C GLY A 32 3.63 13.33 -14.34
N THR A 33 2.67 13.01 -13.48
CA THR A 33 2.32 13.80 -12.28
C THR A 33 3.14 13.38 -11.07
N HIS A 34 3.71 12.17 -11.10
CA HIS A 34 4.60 11.62 -10.08
C HIS A 34 5.74 10.82 -10.72
N GLY A 35 6.84 10.61 -9.99
CA GLY A 35 7.93 9.76 -10.43
C GLY A 35 8.95 10.42 -11.35
N GLY A 36 9.75 9.60 -12.02
CA GLY A 36 10.79 10.06 -12.96
C GLY A 36 11.65 8.90 -13.46
N PHE A 37 12.13 9.05 -14.70
CA PHE A 37 12.94 8.02 -15.36
C PHE A 37 14.28 7.80 -14.66
N PRO A 38 14.82 6.58 -14.74
CA PRO A 38 16.19 6.32 -14.32
C PRO A 38 17.20 7.19 -15.09
N ASP A 39 18.27 7.62 -14.44
CA ASP A 39 19.31 8.45 -15.05
C ASP A 39 19.86 7.78 -16.32
N GLY A 40 19.87 8.54 -17.41
CA GLY A 40 20.37 8.08 -18.73
C GLY A 40 19.42 7.15 -19.48
N SER A 41 18.22 6.90 -18.99
CA SER A 41 17.17 6.15 -19.68
C SER A 41 16.13 7.08 -20.31
N ASP A 42 15.59 6.70 -21.46
CA ASP A 42 14.50 7.36 -22.15
C ASP A 42 13.15 6.61 -21.97
N TYR A 43 13.14 5.59 -21.11
CA TYR A 43 11.96 4.82 -20.72
C TYR A 43 12.02 4.40 -19.25
N GLN A 44 10.90 3.97 -18.70
CA GLN A 44 10.80 3.37 -17.39
C GLN A 44 10.01 2.06 -17.45
N ILE A 45 10.54 1.01 -16.84
CA ILE A 45 9.76 -0.20 -16.54
C ILE A 45 8.96 0.14 -15.28
N LEU A 46 7.64 -0.01 -15.33
CA LEU A 46 6.72 0.26 -14.23
C LEU A 46 6.65 -0.91 -13.24
N GLY A 47 5.74 -0.78 -12.28
CA GLY A 47 5.34 -1.82 -11.34
C GLY A 47 6.27 -1.94 -10.13
N HIS A 48 5.70 -1.82 -8.97
CA HIS A 48 6.40 -1.92 -7.68
C HIS A 48 5.76 -2.97 -6.76
N GLU A 49 4.57 -3.48 -7.10
CA GLU A 49 3.87 -4.56 -6.42
C GLU A 49 4.10 -5.87 -7.19
N ALA A 50 5.12 -6.64 -6.84
CA ALA A 50 5.47 -7.83 -7.61
C ALA A 50 5.65 -9.09 -6.75
N VAL A 51 5.43 -10.24 -7.38
CA VAL A 51 5.84 -11.55 -6.86
C VAL A 51 6.59 -12.29 -7.96
N GLY A 52 7.64 -13.01 -7.59
CA GLY A 52 8.44 -13.77 -8.55
C GLY A 52 9.18 -14.93 -7.90
N VAL A 53 9.81 -15.74 -8.75
CA VAL A 53 10.58 -16.92 -8.37
C VAL A 53 12.07 -16.67 -8.61
N VAL A 54 12.90 -17.00 -7.66
CA VAL A 54 14.37 -16.94 -7.80
C VAL A 54 14.79 -17.93 -8.91
N ALA A 55 15.23 -17.39 -10.04
CA ALA A 55 15.70 -18.16 -11.18
C ALA A 55 17.20 -18.47 -11.07
N ASP A 56 17.98 -17.54 -10.54
CA ASP A 56 19.40 -17.74 -10.22
C ASP A 56 19.71 -17.05 -8.88
N PRO A 57 20.04 -17.81 -7.85
CA PRO A 57 20.38 -17.26 -6.55
C PRO A 57 21.73 -16.51 -6.53
N ASN A 58 22.61 -16.72 -7.51
CA ASN A 58 23.90 -16.05 -7.67
C ASN A 58 24.71 -15.96 -6.35
N GLY A 59 24.68 -17.02 -5.53
CA GLY A 59 25.40 -17.09 -4.25
C GLY A 59 24.79 -16.27 -3.11
N THR A 60 23.57 -15.76 -3.25
CA THR A 60 22.79 -15.14 -2.17
C THR A 60 22.27 -16.20 -1.18
N ARG A 61 21.48 -15.79 -0.18
CA ARG A 61 20.87 -16.67 0.81
C ARG A 61 19.68 -17.50 0.28
N PHE A 62 19.24 -17.25 -0.93
CA PHE A 62 18.10 -17.92 -1.55
C PHE A 62 18.51 -19.18 -2.30
N GLU A 63 17.52 -20.03 -2.59
CA GLU A 63 17.65 -21.18 -3.50
C GLU A 63 16.83 -20.92 -4.78
N ALA A 64 17.21 -21.58 -5.88
CA ALA A 64 16.42 -21.52 -7.11
C ALA A 64 15.06 -22.18 -6.85
N GLY A 65 14.00 -21.48 -7.19
CA GLY A 65 12.62 -21.88 -6.91
C GLY A 65 11.97 -21.17 -5.73
N ASP A 66 12.75 -20.50 -4.87
CA ASP A 66 12.17 -19.69 -3.80
C ASP A 66 11.22 -18.62 -4.33
N LEU A 67 10.03 -18.52 -3.77
CA LEU A 67 9.08 -17.46 -4.07
C LEU A 67 9.41 -16.22 -3.24
N VAL A 68 9.48 -15.06 -3.89
CA VAL A 68 9.90 -13.81 -3.26
C VAL A 68 9.06 -12.61 -3.69
N VAL A 69 8.96 -11.63 -2.80
CA VAL A 69 8.40 -10.30 -3.05
C VAL A 69 9.51 -9.26 -2.86
N PRO A 70 9.77 -8.40 -3.84
CA PRO A 70 10.78 -7.34 -3.72
C PRO A 70 10.21 -6.12 -3.00
N THR A 71 11.01 -5.47 -2.15
CA THR A 71 10.66 -4.15 -1.59
C THR A 71 10.92 -3.03 -2.61
N VAL A 72 10.43 -1.83 -2.36
CA VAL A 72 10.39 -0.74 -3.34
C VAL A 72 11.64 0.14 -3.32
N ARG A 73 12.06 0.63 -2.13
CA ARG A 73 13.16 1.61 -2.03
C ARG A 73 14.54 0.99 -2.17
N ARG A 74 15.41 1.73 -2.86
CA ARG A 74 16.84 1.43 -3.07
C ARG A 74 17.67 2.67 -2.73
N PRO A 75 18.91 2.54 -2.26
CA PRO A 75 19.77 3.70 -2.02
C PRO A 75 20.07 4.43 -3.34
N ALA A 76 20.01 5.77 -3.31
CA ALA A 76 20.49 6.61 -4.40
C ALA A 76 22.03 6.80 -4.26
N GLY A 77 22.82 5.83 -4.68
CA GLY A 77 24.27 5.78 -4.48
C GLY A 77 24.65 4.93 -3.26
N GLU A 78 25.64 5.37 -2.48
CA GLU A 78 26.08 4.62 -1.29
C GLU A 78 24.98 4.58 -0.21
N PRO A 79 24.72 3.41 0.41
CA PRO A 79 23.72 3.28 1.46
C PRO A 79 24.02 4.20 2.66
N ASN A 80 23.02 4.95 3.09
CA ASN A 80 23.11 5.79 4.30
C ASN A 80 22.71 5.00 5.57
N ASP A 81 22.77 5.67 6.74
CA ASP A 81 22.47 5.05 8.04
C ASP A 81 21.05 4.46 8.13
N TYR A 82 20.08 4.97 7.37
CA TYR A 82 18.74 4.41 7.35
C TYR A 82 18.69 3.05 6.65
N PHE A 83 19.36 2.94 5.48
CA PHE A 83 19.49 1.66 4.80
C PHE A 83 20.31 0.67 5.64
N ALA A 84 21.38 1.13 6.28
CA ALA A 84 22.20 0.27 7.15
C ALA A 84 21.43 -0.30 8.35
N ARG A 85 20.38 0.38 8.82
CA ARG A 85 19.50 -0.11 9.89
C ARG A 85 18.30 -0.91 9.39
N GLY A 86 18.13 -1.07 8.07
CA GLY A 86 16.95 -1.70 7.47
C GLY A 86 15.69 -0.85 7.51
N GLU A 87 15.85 0.47 7.51
CA GLU A 87 14.78 1.48 7.58
C GLU A 87 14.74 2.38 6.33
N PRO A 88 14.75 1.83 5.10
CA PRO A 88 14.77 2.62 3.86
C PRO A 88 13.53 3.51 3.71
N ASP A 89 12.43 3.11 4.31
CA ASP A 89 11.12 3.77 4.26
C ASP A 89 11.08 5.11 4.98
N VAL A 90 12.02 5.38 5.87
CA VAL A 90 12.17 6.68 6.57
C VAL A 90 13.43 7.43 6.15
N ALA A 91 14.11 6.98 5.10
CA ALA A 91 15.26 7.69 4.53
C ALA A 91 14.82 9.06 3.99
N PRO A 92 15.64 10.12 4.14
CA PRO A 92 15.33 11.45 3.65
C PRO A 92 15.16 11.48 2.12
N ASP A 93 14.30 12.37 1.65
CA ASP A 93 14.11 12.62 0.22
C ASP A 93 15.44 12.92 -0.50
N GLY A 94 15.57 12.43 -1.74
CA GLY A 94 16.79 12.54 -2.54
C GLY A 94 17.90 11.56 -2.15
N THR A 95 17.71 10.71 -1.13
CA THR A 95 18.69 9.68 -0.73
C THR A 95 18.27 8.27 -1.12
N TYR A 96 17.16 8.11 -1.77
CA TYR A 96 16.62 6.84 -2.26
C TYR A 96 16.07 6.96 -3.68
N LEU A 97 15.94 5.81 -4.33
CA LEU A 97 15.20 5.57 -5.56
C LEU A 97 14.04 4.64 -5.24
N GLU A 98 12.98 4.67 -6.03
CA GLU A 98 11.82 3.78 -5.89
C GLU A 98 11.60 2.99 -7.18
N ARG A 99 11.72 1.66 -7.07
CA ARG A 99 11.58 0.75 -8.20
C ARG A 99 10.19 0.89 -8.84
N GLY A 100 10.19 1.19 -10.15
CA GLY A 100 8.96 1.41 -10.91
C GLY A 100 8.33 2.81 -10.77
N ILE A 101 8.86 3.66 -9.88
CA ILE A 101 8.28 4.96 -9.55
C ILE A 101 9.28 6.09 -9.81
N VAL A 102 10.38 6.14 -9.05
CA VAL A 102 11.34 7.26 -9.10
C VAL A 102 12.76 6.74 -9.34
N GLY A 103 13.35 7.11 -10.48
CA GLY A 103 14.77 6.94 -10.75
C GLY A 103 15.28 5.50 -10.89
N ALA A 104 14.39 4.50 -10.85
CA ALA A 104 14.76 3.09 -11.00
C ALA A 104 13.70 2.31 -11.77
N HIS A 105 14.11 1.39 -12.65
CA HIS A 105 13.19 0.47 -13.32
C HIS A 105 12.48 -0.44 -12.31
N GLY A 106 11.18 -0.67 -12.55
CA GLY A 106 10.31 -1.55 -11.75
C GLY A 106 10.45 -3.03 -12.11
N TYR A 107 9.38 -3.74 -11.79
CA TYR A 107 9.32 -5.20 -11.87
C TYR A 107 8.45 -5.73 -13.01
N MET A 108 7.84 -4.84 -13.81
CA MET A 108 6.98 -5.22 -14.94
C MET A 108 7.83 -5.65 -16.15
N ALA A 109 8.58 -6.73 -15.97
CA ALA A 109 9.43 -7.39 -16.94
C ALA A 109 9.50 -8.88 -16.63
N GLU A 110 9.85 -9.73 -17.63
CA GLU A 110 9.96 -11.19 -17.43
C GLU A 110 10.98 -11.56 -16.35
N PHE A 111 12.04 -10.76 -16.20
CA PHE A 111 13.08 -10.94 -15.19
C PHE A 111 13.53 -9.60 -14.62
N PHE A 112 13.89 -9.62 -13.34
CA PHE A 112 14.58 -8.51 -12.69
C PHE A 112 15.68 -9.03 -11.76
N THR A 113 16.64 -8.16 -11.42
CA THR A 113 17.61 -8.43 -10.37
C THR A 113 17.29 -7.62 -9.11
N SER A 114 17.64 -8.17 -7.96
CA SER A 114 17.54 -7.46 -6.69
C SER A 114 18.58 -7.96 -5.69
N PRO A 115 19.21 -7.06 -4.92
CA PRO A 115 19.97 -7.45 -3.75
C PRO A 115 19.13 -8.28 -2.80
N ALA A 116 19.71 -9.33 -2.22
CA ALA A 116 19.01 -10.30 -1.38
C ALA A 116 18.34 -9.66 -0.15
N GLU A 117 18.88 -8.55 0.34
CA GLU A 117 18.35 -7.81 1.49
C GLU A 117 17.00 -7.13 1.21
N PHE A 118 16.68 -6.90 -0.07
CA PHE A 118 15.41 -6.31 -0.52
C PHE A 118 14.43 -7.34 -1.07
N LEU A 119 14.68 -8.62 -0.87
CA LEU A 119 13.78 -9.71 -1.22
C LEU A 119 13.23 -10.37 0.03
N VAL A 120 11.91 -10.50 0.11
CA VAL A 120 11.20 -11.13 1.22
C VAL A 120 10.66 -12.47 0.73
N PRO A 121 11.07 -13.61 1.34
CA PRO A 121 10.54 -14.90 0.97
C PRO A 121 9.07 -15.01 1.39
N VAL A 122 8.26 -15.59 0.52
CA VAL A 122 6.84 -15.85 0.77
C VAL A 122 6.51 -17.33 0.50
N PRO A 123 5.49 -17.91 1.14
CA PRO A 123 5.04 -19.27 0.86
C PRO A 123 4.57 -19.47 -0.59
N ASP A 124 4.68 -20.69 -1.12
CA ASP A 124 4.26 -21.03 -2.51
C ASP A 124 2.79 -20.73 -2.78
N GLU A 125 1.93 -20.77 -1.76
CA GLU A 125 0.51 -20.41 -1.84
C GLU A 125 0.28 -18.96 -2.26
N PHE A 126 1.29 -18.10 -2.11
CA PHE A 126 1.22 -16.69 -2.54
C PHE A 126 1.70 -16.46 -3.98
N SER A 127 1.91 -17.51 -4.76
CA SER A 127 2.33 -17.37 -6.17
C SER A 127 1.40 -16.45 -6.99
N GLU A 128 0.12 -16.45 -6.69
CA GLU A 128 -0.88 -15.64 -7.37
C GLU A 128 -1.24 -14.32 -6.65
N THR A 129 -0.97 -14.21 -5.35
CA THR A 129 -1.41 -13.07 -4.51
C THR A 129 -0.27 -12.34 -3.81
N GLY A 130 0.96 -12.85 -3.89
CA GLY A 130 2.11 -12.28 -3.19
C GLY A 130 2.42 -10.83 -3.54
N PHE A 131 2.03 -10.34 -4.73
CA PHE A 131 2.14 -8.93 -5.08
C PHE A 131 1.34 -8.00 -4.14
N LEU A 132 0.31 -8.52 -3.45
CA LEU A 132 -0.48 -7.79 -2.47
C LEU A 132 0.27 -7.53 -1.15
N VAL A 133 1.39 -8.21 -0.92
CA VAL A 133 2.23 -7.99 0.28
C VAL A 133 2.74 -6.55 0.32
N GLU A 134 3.10 -5.96 -0.84
CA GLU A 134 3.57 -4.58 -0.89
C GLU A 134 2.50 -3.61 -0.36
N PRO A 135 1.29 -3.49 -0.93
CA PRO A 135 0.30 -2.54 -0.43
C PRO A 135 -0.16 -2.82 1.01
N VAL A 136 -0.28 -4.09 1.43
CA VAL A 136 -0.60 -4.44 2.82
C VAL A 136 0.51 -3.99 3.77
N SER A 137 1.78 -4.03 3.36
CA SER A 137 2.91 -3.61 4.18
C SER A 137 2.86 -2.11 4.56
N ASN A 138 2.29 -1.28 3.69
CA ASN A 138 2.06 0.13 3.97
C ASN A 138 1.00 0.32 5.08
N SER A 139 -0.01 -0.54 5.10
CA SER A 139 -1.05 -0.56 6.13
C SER A 139 -0.51 -1.05 7.47
N GLU A 140 0.35 -2.08 7.48
CA GLU A 140 1.03 -2.57 8.68
C GLU A 140 1.91 -1.48 9.32
N LYS A 141 2.67 -0.74 8.50
CA LYS A 141 3.44 0.40 8.98
C LYS A 141 2.56 1.48 9.63
N ALA A 142 1.41 1.78 9.02
CA ALA A 142 0.49 2.78 9.55
C ALA A 142 -0.03 2.41 10.95
N ILE A 143 -0.36 1.13 11.17
CA ILE A 143 -0.77 0.61 12.47
C ILE A 143 0.40 0.63 13.45
N GLU A 144 1.58 0.17 13.07
CA GLU A 144 2.78 0.23 13.92
C GLU A 144 3.05 1.67 14.38
N TYR A 145 2.91 2.65 13.49
CA TYR A 145 3.11 4.06 13.85
C TYR A 145 2.03 4.58 14.78
N ALA A 146 0.78 4.15 14.59
CA ALA A 146 -0.31 4.48 15.51
C ALA A 146 -0.01 3.95 16.92
N ASP A 147 0.32 2.68 17.05
CA ASP A 147 0.69 2.01 18.31
C ASP A 147 1.90 2.70 18.96
N ALA A 148 2.96 2.95 18.20
CA ALA A 148 4.16 3.62 18.68
C ALA A 148 3.86 5.02 19.20
N SER A 149 2.97 5.79 18.55
CA SER A 149 2.56 7.12 18.98
C SER A 149 1.79 7.09 20.31
N ARG A 150 1.21 5.96 20.68
CA ARG A 150 0.41 5.72 21.89
C ARG A 150 1.16 4.92 22.96
N SER A 151 2.40 4.52 22.71
CA SER A 151 3.23 3.76 23.64
C SER A 151 3.39 4.36 25.05
N PRO A 152 3.23 5.70 25.32
CA PRO A 152 3.29 6.24 26.68
C PRO A 152 2.12 5.85 27.60
N PHE A 153 1.05 5.27 27.07
CA PHE A 153 -0.11 4.81 27.86
C PHE A 153 -0.75 3.56 27.23
N GLU A 154 -1.64 2.88 27.94
CA GLU A 154 -2.38 1.75 27.43
C GLU A 154 -3.46 2.25 26.46
N TRP A 155 -3.22 2.06 25.16
CA TRP A 155 -4.17 2.37 24.11
C TRP A 155 -4.89 1.09 23.69
N GLN A 156 -6.22 1.11 23.75
CA GLN A 156 -7.08 -0.02 23.39
C GLN A 156 -8.09 0.44 22.33
N PRO A 157 -7.68 0.48 21.05
CA PRO A 157 -8.57 0.89 19.98
C PRO A 157 -9.67 -0.15 19.78
N LYS A 158 -10.88 0.29 19.42
CA LYS A 158 -12.03 -0.59 19.16
C LYS A 158 -12.74 -0.27 17.86
N SER A 159 -12.58 0.94 17.37
CA SER A 159 -13.23 1.41 16.15
C SER A 159 -12.21 1.92 15.14
N ALA A 160 -12.35 1.50 13.90
CA ALA A 160 -11.50 1.97 12.82
C ALA A 160 -12.32 2.42 11.61
N LEU A 161 -11.85 3.47 10.93
CA LEU A 161 -12.42 4.00 9.71
C LEU A 161 -11.36 4.03 8.61
N VAL A 162 -11.64 3.40 7.49
CA VAL A 162 -10.85 3.53 6.26
C VAL A 162 -11.52 4.55 5.34
N LEU A 163 -10.78 5.56 4.91
CA LEU A 163 -11.22 6.53 3.92
C LEU A 163 -10.71 6.10 2.54
N GLY A 164 -11.64 5.72 1.68
CA GLY A 164 -11.39 5.19 0.35
C GLY A 164 -11.70 3.70 0.23
N ASN A 165 -12.56 3.36 -0.72
CA ASN A 165 -12.95 1.97 -1.04
C ASN A 165 -12.29 1.45 -2.33
N GLY A 166 -11.10 1.98 -2.65
CA GLY A 166 -10.21 1.44 -3.68
C GLY A 166 -9.40 0.23 -3.19
N PRO A 167 -8.49 -0.33 -4.01
CA PRO A 167 -7.74 -1.55 -3.67
C PRO A 167 -7.01 -1.45 -2.32
N LEU A 168 -6.22 -0.38 -2.11
CA LEU A 168 -5.49 -0.17 -0.86
C LEU A 168 -6.43 -0.06 0.35
N GLY A 169 -7.55 0.68 0.21
CA GLY A 169 -8.53 0.81 1.30
C GLY A 169 -9.20 -0.51 1.64
N LEU A 170 -9.55 -1.33 0.65
CA LEU A 170 -10.13 -2.66 0.87
C LEU A 170 -9.14 -3.64 1.52
N LEU A 171 -7.86 -3.63 1.10
CA LEU A 171 -6.80 -4.42 1.73
C LEU A 171 -6.59 -4.02 3.19
N THR A 172 -6.54 -2.70 3.46
CA THR A 172 -6.45 -2.18 4.83
C THR A 172 -7.67 -2.58 5.66
N LEU A 173 -8.87 -2.48 5.09
CA LEU A 173 -10.09 -2.87 5.79
C LEU A 173 -10.08 -4.36 6.15
N ALA A 174 -9.70 -5.25 5.21
CA ALA A 174 -9.56 -6.67 5.47
C ALA A 174 -8.53 -6.95 6.57
N MET A 175 -7.39 -6.26 6.57
CA MET A 175 -6.39 -6.34 7.63
C MET A 175 -6.98 -5.95 8.99
N LEU A 176 -7.68 -4.81 9.07
CA LEU A 176 -8.27 -4.31 10.32
C LEU A 176 -9.38 -5.21 10.86
N VAL A 177 -10.22 -5.76 9.99
CA VAL A 177 -11.28 -6.71 10.38
C VAL A 177 -10.72 -7.99 10.99
N ASN A 178 -9.57 -8.46 10.50
CA ASN A 178 -8.94 -9.69 10.99
C ASN A 178 -8.06 -9.46 12.24
N ARG A 179 -7.93 -8.23 12.73
CA ARG A 179 -7.20 -7.93 13.97
C ARG A 179 -8.17 -7.94 15.15
N ASP A 180 -7.77 -8.58 16.24
CA ASP A 180 -8.56 -8.65 17.48
C ASP A 180 -8.77 -7.27 18.16
N ASP A 181 -7.98 -6.28 17.77
CA ASP A 181 -8.02 -4.93 18.36
C ASP A 181 -9.27 -4.13 17.97
N PHE A 182 -9.82 -4.37 16.75
CA PHE A 182 -10.92 -3.59 16.23
C PHE A 182 -12.24 -4.37 16.22
N GLU A 183 -13.14 -4.00 17.13
CA GLU A 183 -14.48 -4.60 17.23
C GLU A 183 -15.44 -4.09 16.14
N ARG A 184 -15.22 -2.85 15.66
CA ARG A 184 -16.08 -2.16 14.69
C ARG A 184 -15.23 -1.46 13.64
N THR A 185 -15.50 -1.80 12.38
CA THR A 185 -14.79 -1.26 11.24
C THR A 185 -15.75 -0.61 10.25
N TYR A 186 -15.30 0.51 9.70
CA TYR A 186 -16.06 1.33 8.76
C TYR A 186 -15.19 1.60 7.54
N CYS A 187 -15.83 1.72 6.38
CA CYS A 187 -15.17 2.14 5.16
C CYS A 187 -16.00 3.24 4.49
N LEU A 188 -15.39 4.42 4.33
CA LEU A 188 -16.02 5.54 3.68
C LEU A 188 -15.65 5.56 2.20
N GLY A 189 -16.67 5.61 1.34
CA GLY A 189 -16.52 5.65 -0.10
C GLY A 189 -17.54 6.56 -0.76
N ARG A 190 -17.53 6.58 -2.11
CA ARG A 190 -18.39 7.44 -2.91
C ARG A 190 -19.01 6.67 -4.09
N ARG A 191 -19.39 5.42 -3.86
CA ARG A 191 -19.96 4.55 -4.89
C ARG A 191 -21.48 4.42 -4.72
N ASP A 192 -22.18 4.29 -5.85
CA ASP A 192 -23.60 3.99 -5.87
C ASP A 192 -23.82 2.47 -5.86
N ARG A 193 -24.83 2.01 -5.14
CA ARG A 193 -25.24 0.61 -5.21
C ARG A 193 -25.98 0.29 -6.52
N PRO A 194 -25.75 -0.86 -7.13
CA PRO A 194 -24.84 -1.94 -6.73
C PRO A 194 -23.38 -1.62 -7.11
N ASP A 195 -22.43 -1.91 -6.22
CA ASP A 195 -21.01 -1.76 -6.49
C ASP A 195 -20.22 -2.89 -5.78
N PRO A 196 -19.30 -3.60 -6.47
CA PRO A 196 -18.59 -4.74 -5.90
C PRO A 196 -17.75 -4.38 -4.68
N THR A 197 -17.25 -3.14 -4.58
CA THR A 197 -16.47 -2.71 -3.42
C THR A 197 -17.34 -2.61 -2.17
N ILE A 198 -18.59 -2.18 -2.33
CA ILE A 198 -19.57 -2.14 -1.21
C ILE A 198 -19.92 -3.55 -0.76
N ASP A 199 -20.13 -4.46 -1.72
CA ASP A 199 -20.42 -5.87 -1.41
C ASP A 199 -19.25 -6.51 -0.64
N ILE A 200 -18.01 -6.24 -1.01
CA ILE A 200 -16.81 -6.70 -0.30
C ILE A 200 -16.77 -6.14 1.13
N ILE A 201 -17.00 -4.84 1.31
CA ILE A 201 -17.01 -4.19 2.64
C ILE A 201 -18.01 -4.86 3.57
N GLU A 202 -19.24 -5.09 3.09
CA GLU A 202 -20.32 -5.68 3.88
C GLU A 202 -20.09 -7.18 4.16
N GLU A 203 -19.50 -7.91 3.21
CA GLU A 203 -19.15 -9.33 3.40
C GLU A 203 -17.99 -9.53 4.38
N LEU A 204 -17.07 -8.55 4.47
CA LEU A 204 -16.06 -8.49 5.54
C LEU A 204 -16.68 -8.22 6.93
N GLY A 205 -17.97 -7.84 7.00
CA GLY A 205 -18.64 -7.46 8.24
C GLY A 205 -18.44 -6.01 8.66
N ALA A 206 -17.84 -5.19 7.79
CA ALA A 206 -17.64 -3.76 8.02
C ALA A 206 -18.87 -2.93 7.57
N THR A 207 -18.95 -1.70 8.03
CA THR A 207 -20.03 -0.77 7.64
C THR A 207 -19.56 0.15 6.53
N TYR A 208 -20.27 0.15 5.39
CA TYR A 208 -20.06 1.15 4.34
C TYR A 208 -20.70 2.49 4.73
N VAL A 209 -19.93 3.57 4.57
CA VAL A 209 -20.36 4.96 4.81
C VAL A 209 -20.28 5.72 3.50
N ASP A 210 -21.43 6.23 3.01
CA ASP A 210 -21.46 7.07 1.81
C ASP A 210 -21.06 8.51 2.17
N SER A 211 -19.95 8.97 1.61
CA SER A 211 -19.41 10.30 1.88
C SER A 211 -20.28 11.46 1.38
N ARG A 212 -21.28 11.17 0.53
CA ARG A 212 -22.27 12.16 0.07
C ARG A 212 -23.38 12.39 1.07
N GLU A 213 -23.62 11.39 1.95
CA GLU A 213 -24.63 11.44 3.02
C GLU A 213 -24.00 11.81 4.37
N THR A 214 -22.79 11.30 4.63
CA THR A 214 -22.07 11.53 5.88
C THR A 214 -20.63 11.96 5.56
N SER A 215 -20.32 13.23 5.75
CA SER A 215 -18.94 13.73 5.60
C SER A 215 -18.02 13.13 6.67
N VAL A 216 -16.70 13.10 6.42
CA VAL A 216 -15.72 12.57 7.38
C VAL A 216 -15.87 13.27 8.75
N SER A 217 -16.09 14.59 8.76
CA SER A 217 -16.27 15.37 9.99
C SER A 217 -17.55 15.02 10.77
N GLU A 218 -18.52 14.38 10.14
CA GLU A 218 -19.79 14.00 10.78
C GLU A 218 -19.83 12.54 11.25
N VAL A 219 -18.87 11.72 10.84
CA VAL A 219 -18.81 10.29 11.18
C VAL A 219 -18.96 10.04 12.68
N ALA A 220 -18.25 10.84 13.50
CA ALA A 220 -18.31 10.71 14.96
C ALA A 220 -19.70 10.94 15.54
N ASN A 221 -20.53 11.76 14.88
CA ASN A 221 -21.89 12.08 15.33
C ASN A 221 -22.93 11.10 14.80
N VAL A 222 -22.75 10.61 13.57
CA VAL A 222 -23.71 9.72 12.90
C VAL A 222 -23.51 8.26 13.32
N HIS A 223 -22.27 7.85 13.50
CA HIS A 223 -21.86 6.50 13.91
C HIS A 223 -21.27 6.53 15.31
N GLU A 224 -19.96 6.73 15.42
CA GLU A 224 -19.21 6.85 16.67
C GLU A 224 -17.86 7.53 16.41
N PRO A 225 -17.21 8.09 17.46
CA PRO A 225 -15.82 8.54 17.36
C PRO A 225 -14.87 7.36 17.05
N MET A 226 -13.90 7.58 16.18
CA MET A 226 -12.98 6.55 15.70
C MET A 226 -11.67 6.55 16.47
N ASP A 227 -11.22 5.40 16.93
CA ASP A 227 -9.91 5.25 17.59
C ASP A 227 -8.78 5.30 16.57
N PHE A 228 -9.01 4.74 15.38
CA PHE A 228 -8.08 4.77 14.28
C PHE A 228 -8.76 5.19 12.96
N VAL A 229 -8.09 6.06 12.20
CA VAL A 229 -8.51 6.42 10.84
C VAL A 229 -7.35 6.19 9.88
N TYR A 230 -7.60 5.48 8.79
CA TYR A 230 -6.65 5.28 7.70
C TYR A 230 -7.11 6.07 6.48
N GLU A 231 -6.32 7.02 6.03
CA GLU A 231 -6.64 7.89 4.89
C GLU A 231 -5.88 7.43 3.64
N ALA A 232 -6.62 6.92 2.63
CA ALA A 232 -6.11 6.40 1.37
C ALA A 232 -6.76 7.06 0.14
N THR A 233 -7.38 8.24 0.30
CA THR A 233 -8.06 8.90 -0.82
C THR A 233 -7.19 9.93 -1.53
N GLY A 234 -6.17 10.46 -0.86
CA GLY A 234 -5.40 11.61 -1.34
C GLY A 234 -6.22 12.91 -1.44
N TYR A 235 -7.44 12.94 -0.90
CA TYR A 235 -8.23 14.16 -0.88
C TYR A 235 -7.87 15.01 0.34
N ALA A 236 -7.07 16.05 0.13
CA ALA A 236 -6.47 16.87 1.17
C ALA A 236 -7.43 17.33 2.30
N PRO A 237 -8.69 17.73 2.05
CA PRO A 237 -9.63 18.07 3.12
C PRO A 237 -9.87 16.92 4.12
N HIS A 238 -9.92 15.67 3.67
CA HIS A 238 -10.14 14.51 4.54
C HIS A 238 -9.10 14.43 5.65
N SER A 239 -7.82 14.79 5.37
CA SER A 239 -6.75 14.77 6.37
C SER A 239 -7.05 15.63 7.60
N PHE A 240 -7.78 16.74 7.43
CA PHE A 240 -8.14 17.65 8.50
C PHE A 240 -9.52 17.32 9.08
N GLU A 241 -10.44 16.82 8.27
CA GLU A 241 -11.75 16.36 8.73
C GLU A 241 -11.65 15.13 9.65
N THR A 242 -10.62 14.29 9.48
CA THR A 242 -10.35 13.15 10.39
C THR A 242 -10.19 13.60 11.85
N ILE A 243 -9.70 14.81 12.10
CA ILE A 243 -9.56 15.33 13.47
C ILE A 243 -10.91 15.32 14.19
N ARG A 244 -12.01 15.64 13.48
CA ARG A 244 -13.37 15.62 14.04
C ARG A 244 -13.95 14.22 14.16
N ALA A 245 -13.52 13.30 13.28
CA ALA A 245 -13.93 11.91 13.33
C ALA A 245 -13.28 11.13 14.48
N LEU A 246 -12.05 11.51 14.88
CA LEU A 246 -11.28 10.81 15.90
C LEU A 246 -11.89 10.91 17.31
N ALA A 247 -11.82 9.81 18.03
CA ALA A 247 -12.04 9.72 19.48
C ALA A 247 -10.93 10.48 20.26
N PRO A 248 -11.13 10.78 21.54
CA PRO A 248 -10.03 11.19 22.41
C PRO A 248 -8.91 10.12 22.39
N ASN A 249 -7.66 10.57 22.25
CA ASN A 249 -6.48 9.72 22.04
C ASN A 249 -6.45 8.95 20.71
N GLY A 250 -7.37 9.21 19.80
CA GLY A 250 -7.41 8.58 18.48
C GLY A 250 -6.25 9.02 17.57
N VAL A 251 -5.96 8.20 16.57
CA VAL A 251 -4.87 8.42 15.61
C VAL A 251 -5.40 8.32 14.19
N ALA A 252 -5.02 9.28 13.34
CA ALA A 252 -5.21 9.16 11.89
C ALA A 252 -3.86 8.99 11.19
N ALA A 253 -3.75 7.96 10.36
CA ALA A 253 -2.63 7.73 9.46
C ALA A 253 -3.01 8.22 8.05
N LEU A 254 -2.18 9.09 7.48
CA LEU A 254 -2.39 9.74 6.19
C LEU A 254 -1.41 9.15 5.19
N LEU A 255 -1.92 8.45 4.17
CA LEU A 255 -1.12 7.78 3.15
C LEU A 255 -1.43 8.27 1.73
N GLY A 256 -2.65 8.70 1.47
CA GLY A 256 -3.00 9.25 0.16
C GLY A 256 -2.18 10.52 -0.13
N ILE A 257 -1.48 10.54 -1.27
CA ILE A 257 -0.71 11.71 -1.70
C ILE A 257 -1.66 12.69 -2.38
N PRO A 258 -1.86 13.90 -1.79
CA PRO A 258 -2.75 14.88 -2.40
C PRO A 258 -2.06 15.60 -3.55
N GLY A 259 -2.84 15.95 -4.59
CA GLY A 259 -2.42 16.95 -5.57
C GLY A 259 -2.43 18.38 -5.00
N ASP A 260 -1.92 19.33 -5.76
CA ASP A 260 -1.97 20.75 -5.40
C ASP A 260 -3.42 21.22 -5.26
N HIS A 261 -3.81 21.51 -4.02
CA HIS A 261 -5.16 21.93 -3.68
C HIS A 261 -5.20 22.93 -2.54
N MET A 262 -5.79 24.09 -2.77
CA MET A 262 -6.01 25.12 -1.75
C MET A 262 -7.44 25.03 -1.22
N PHE A 263 -7.59 24.94 0.11
CA PHE A 263 -8.88 24.94 0.78
C PHE A 263 -8.81 25.65 2.13
N GLU A 264 -9.96 26.11 2.63
CA GLU A 264 -10.06 26.80 3.91
C GLU A 264 -10.41 25.82 5.02
N ILE A 265 -9.75 25.98 6.17
CA ILE A 265 -10.02 25.22 7.41
C ILE A 265 -10.11 26.16 8.62
N ASP A 266 -10.92 25.80 9.61
CA ASP A 266 -10.86 26.41 10.95
C ASP A 266 -9.68 25.82 11.74
N GLY A 267 -8.47 26.29 11.40
CA GLY A 267 -7.25 25.77 12.02
C GLY A 267 -7.18 25.99 13.54
N GLY A 268 -7.83 27.03 14.05
CA GLY A 268 -7.87 27.29 15.49
C GLY A 268 -8.71 26.28 16.27
N ASP A 269 -9.83 25.88 15.73
CA ASP A 269 -10.72 24.89 16.32
C ASP A 269 -10.11 23.49 16.25
N LEU A 270 -9.61 23.10 15.07
CA LEU A 270 -8.93 21.81 14.88
C LEU A 270 -7.69 21.66 15.78
N HIS A 271 -6.88 22.72 15.92
CA HIS A 271 -5.73 22.73 16.83
C HIS A 271 -6.17 22.52 18.29
N ARG A 272 -7.27 23.17 18.71
CA ARG A 272 -7.82 23.00 20.06
C ARG A 272 -8.24 21.55 20.32
N GLU A 273 -8.90 20.90 19.34
CA GLU A 273 -9.30 19.51 19.45
C GLU A 273 -8.10 18.56 19.55
N LEU A 274 -7.08 18.72 18.70
CA LEU A 274 -5.85 17.95 18.78
C LEU A 274 -5.22 18.00 20.15
N VAL A 275 -5.07 19.23 20.71
CA VAL A 275 -4.40 19.44 22.00
C VAL A 275 -5.24 18.92 23.16
N LEU A 276 -6.53 19.30 23.23
CA LEU A 276 -7.36 18.97 24.40
C LEU A 276 -7.77 17.50 24.46
N GLN A 277 -7.74 16.80 23.33
CA GLN A 277 -8.15 15.40 23.26
C GLN A 277 -6.99 14.45 22.92
N ASN A 278 -5.75 14.94 22.93
CA ASN A 278 -4.53 14.15 22.62
C ASN A 278 -4.64 13.36 21.31
N LYS A 279 -5.31 13.92 20.29
CA LYS A 279 -5.42 13.29 18.97
C LYS A 279 -4.10 13.39 18.22
N ALA A 280 -3.82 12.48 17.29
CA ALA A 280 -2.63 12.53 16.44
C ALA A 280 -2.96 12.35 14.95
N LEU A 281 -2.20 13.07 14.11
CA LEU A 281 -2.13 12.85 12.68
C LEU A 281 -0.71 12.40 12.34
N LEU A 282 -0.59 11.32 11.61
CA LEU A 282 0.69 10.71 11.22
C LEU A 282 0.74 10.60 9.70
N GLY A 283 1.78 11.15 9.06
CA GLY A 283 2.08 10.87 7.66
C GLY A 283 2.85 9.54 7.55
N SER A 284 2.52 8.72 6.55
CA SER A 284 3.23 7.48 6.28
C SER A 284 3.33 7.26 4.78
N VAL A 285 4.50 6.83 4.29
CA VAL A 285 4.77 6.48 2.91
C VAL A 285 5.75 5.33 2.87
N ASN A 286 5.52 4.38 1.95
CA ASN A 286 6.40 3.23 1.77
C ASN A 286 6.56 2.38 3.04
N SER A 287 7.30 1.28 2.94
CA SER A 287 7.48 0.34 4.05
C SER A 287 8.84 -0.37 3.92
N ASN A 288 9.24 -1.12 4.95
CA ASN A 288 10.48 -1.88 4.96
C ASN A 288 10.23 -3.39 5.14
N VAL A 289 11.27 -4.20 5.09
CA VAL A 289 11.19 -5.67 5.19
C VAL A 289 10.37 -6.13 6.39
N ARG A 290 10.45 -5.47 7.54
CA ARG A 290 9.67 -5.83 8.74
C ARG A 290 8.16 -5.72 8.50
N HIS A 291 7.74 -4.67 7.79
CA HIS A 291 6.33 -4.49 7.45
C HIS A 291 5.87 -5.49 6.36
N PHE A 292 6.75 -5.85 5.42
CA PHE A 292 6.49 -6.93 4.45
C PHE A 292 6.33 -8.29 5.15
N GLU A 293 7.13 -8.58 6.18
CA GLU A 293 6.98 -9.80 6.99
C GLU A 293 5.63 -9.82 7.72
N ALA A 294 5.21 -8.69 8.33
CA ALA A 294 3.90 -8.57 8.96
C ALA A 294 2.76 -8.68 7.92
N ALA A 295 2.92 -8.09 6.75
CA ALA A 295 1.94 -8.14 5.66
C ALA A 295 1.70 -9.56 5.14
N LYS A 296 2.71 -10.44 5.13
CA LYS A 296 2.51 -11.87 4.81
C LYS A 296 1.57 -12.54 5.79
N GLU A 297 1.73 -12.27 7.08
CA GLU A 297 0.87 -12.84 8.12
C GLU A 297 -0.57 -12.33 7.97
N SER A 298 -0.73 -11.04 7.70
CA SER A 298 -2.05 -10.45 7.44
C SER A 298 -2.69 -11.01 6.17
N LEU A 299 -1.94 -11.15 5.08
CA LEU A 299 -2.44 -11.70 3.82
C LEU A 299 -2.87 -13.17 3.98
N ALA A 300 -2.12 -13.96 4.76
CA ALA A 300 -2.48 -15.34 5.06
C ALA A 300 -3.78 -15.47 5.88
N ALA A 301 -4.16 -14.42 6.60
CA ALA A 301 -5.41 -14.39 7.38
C ALA A 301 -6.62 -13.93 6.56
N PHE A 302 -6.42 -13.42 5.33
CA PHE A 302 -7.54 -12.99 4.50
C PHE A 302 -8.34 -14.21 4.02
N PRO A 303 -9.67 -14.12 3.98
CA PRO A 303 -10.46 -15.19 3.42
C PRO A 303 -10.24 -15.31 1.90
N ASP A 304 -10.19 -16.53 1.36
CA ASP A 304 -9.93 -16.79 -0.06
C ASP A 304 -10.83 -15.96 -0.98
N TRP A 305 -12.12 -15.89 -0.68
CA TRP A 305 -13.10 -15.12 -1.45
C TRP A 305 -12.75 -13.63 -1.58
N PHE A 306 -12.01 -13.06 -0.61
CA PHE A 306 -11.66 -11.65 -0.62
C PHE A 306 -10.66 -11.34 -1.75
N THR A 307 -9.58 -12.10 -1.83
CA THR A 307 -8.57 -11.92 -2.90
C THR A 307 -9.14 -12.23 -4.28
N GLU A 308 -10.01 -13.25 -4.39
CA GLU A 308 -10.74 -13.57 -5.62
C GLU A 308 -11.64 -12.43 -6.11
N LYS A 309 -12.32 -11.72 -5.20
CA LYS A 309 -13.17 -10.57 -5.55
C LYS A 309 -12.37 -9.27 -5.75
N LEU A 310 -11.25 -9.13 -5.05
CA LEU A 310 -10.40 -7.96 -5.16
C LEU A 310 -9.72 -7.88 -6.53
N VAL A 311 -9.18 -9.00 -7.03
CA VAL A 311 -8.48 -9.06 -8.32
C VAL A 311 -9.51 -9.24 -9.44
N THR A 312 -9.86 -8.15 -10.09
CA THR A 312 -10.90 -8.10 -11.12
C THR A 312 -10.41 -8.31 -12.54
N GLY A 313 -9.08 -8.32 -12.76
CA GLY A 313 -8.51 -8.54 -14.08
C GLY A 313 -7.08 -9.06 -14.00
N VAL A 314 -6.79 -10.14 -14.75
CA VAL A 314 -5.45 -10.69 -14.95
C VAL A 314 -5.17 -10.69 -16.43
N TYR A 315 -4.08 -10.06 -16.86
CA TYR A 315 -3.75 -9.86 -18.26
C TYR A 315 -2.32 -10.33 -18.55
N PRO A 316 -2.08 -11.00 -19.68
CA PRO A 316 -0.72 -11.35 -20.10
C PRO A 316 0.03 -10.09 -20.57
N PRO A 317 1.39 -10.13 -20.65
CA PRO A 317 2.21 -8.97 -21.01
C PRO A 317 1.87 -8.33 -22.36
N GLU A 318 1.44 -9.12 -23.34
CA GLU A 318 1.02 -8.64 -24.66
C GLU A 318 -0.29 -7.84 -24.65
N ASN A 319 -1.02 -7.86 -23.53
CA ASN A 319 -2.24 -7.09 -23.28
C ASN A 319 -2.12 -6.25 -22.01
N ALA A 320 -0.90 -5.92 -21.58
CA ALA A 320 -0.66 -5.20 -20.34
C ALA A 320 -1.40 -3.85 -20.27
N GLU A 321 -1.64 -3.19 -21.41
CA GLU A 321 -2.41 -1.93 -21.47
C GLU A 321 -3.82 -2.06 -20.87
N LYS A 322 -4.42 -3.26 -20.94
CA LYS A 322 -5.75 -3.49 -20.35
C LYS A 322 -5.72 -3.50 -18.81
N ALA A 323 -4.57 -3.82 -18.22
CA ALA A 323 -4.43 -3.76 -16.77
C ALA A 323 -4.48 -2.32 -16.24
N PHE A 324 -4.25 -1.33 -17.11
CA PHE A 324 -4.34 0.10 -16.78
C PHE A 324 -5.72 0.71 -17.09
N GLU A 325 -6.64 -0.06 -17.66
CA GLU A 325 -8.00 0.43 -17.88
C GLU A 325 -8.73 0.58 -16.54
N THR A 326 -9.39 1.72 -16.36
CA THR A 326 -10.21 2.02 -15.18
C THR A 326 -11.68 2.04 -15.58
N GLY A 327 -12.58 1.69 -14.67
CA GLY A 327 -14.01 1.69 -14.96
C GLY A 327 -14.86 1.05 -13.87
N ASP A 328 -16.17 0.96 -14.13
CA ASP A 328 -17.08 0.33 -13.21
C ASP A 328 -16.74 -1.16 -13.03
N GLY A 329 -16.65 -1.59 -11.78
CA GLY A 329 -16.33 -2.96 -11.43
C GLY A 329 -14.84 -3.33 -11.48
N VAL A 330 -13.95 -2.41 -11.90
CA VAL A 330 -12.50 -2.63 -11.84
C VAL A 330 -12.01 -2.22 -10.45
N ILE A 331 -11.37 -3.16 -9.72
CA ILE A 331 -10.81 -2.92 -8.39
C ILE A 331 -9.29 -3.04 -8.46
N LYS A 332 -8.75 -4.23 -8.60
CA LYS A 332 -7.32 -4.51 -8.72
C LYS A 332 -7.03 -5.30 -9.98
N THR A 333 -6.08 -4.85 -10.74
CA THR A 333 -5.64 -5.50 -11.98
C THR A 333 -4.19 -5.94 -11.87
N VAL A 334 -3.82 -6.93 -12.68
CA VAL A 334 -2.53 -7.62 -12.61
C VAL A 334 -2.03 -7.91 -14.01
N VAL A 335 -0.72 -7.73 -14.22
CA VAL A 335 -0.02 -8.31 -15.38
C VAL A 335 0.63 -9.61 -14.93
N GLU A 336 0.24 -10.73 -15.56
CA GLU A 336 0.77 -12.07 -15.29
C GLU A 336 1.79 -12.44 -16.36
N PHE A 337 3.06 -12.58 -15.96
CA PHE A 337 4.17 -12.94 -16.82
C PHE A 337 4.35 -14.44 -16.91
N ASP A 338 4.12 -15.15 -15.80
CA ASP A 338 4.27 -16.60 -15.70
C ASP A 338 3.49 -17.13 -14.48
N THR A 339 3.42 -18.45 -14.35
CA THR A 339 2.84 -19.17 -13.21
C THR A 339 3.88 -20.10 -12.58
N LEU A 340 3.65 -20.56 -11.34
CA LEU A 340 4.46 -21.61 -10.71
C LEU A 340 4.29 -22.95 -11.42
#